data_4c5ac1880335c20488c9bc6d73f86637
#
_entry.id   4c5ac1880335c20488c9bc6d73f86637
#
_cell.length_a   1.000
_cell.length_b   1.000
_cell.length_c   1.000
_cell.angle_alpha   90.00
_cell.angle_beta   90.00
_cell.angle_gamma   90.00
#
_symmetry.space_group_name_H-M   'P 1'
#
loop_
_entity.id
_entity.type
_entity.pdbx_description
1 polymer ?
#
loop_
_entity_poly.entity_id
_entity_poly.type
_entity_poly.pdbx_seq_one_letter_code
_entity_poly.pdbx_strand_id
1 'polypeptide(L)'
;MSTPKTYYFYLWRHRFVDDVTDKIIARTCFGITSNPPNRIHGYEGHVGHVVKFAKLWTGSERLIRELETRIKSDFFQHTVVGTDGFRYEWIDESVSFESIVGWVNWEIENTFIGITEVKEVK
;
A
#
# COMPACT_ATOMS: atom_id res chain seq x y z
N MET A 1 7.89 23.26 20.28
CA MET A 1 7.51 22.78 18.94
C MET A 1 7.59 21.27 18.88
N SER A 2 6.57 20.66 18.34
CA SER A 2 6.58 19.22 18.16
C SER A 2 7.47 18.84 16.97
N THR A 3 8.20 17.73 17.09
CA THR A 3 8.95 17.18 15.99
C THR A 3 7.97 16.64 14.95
N PRO A 4 8.18 16.90 13.63
CA PRO A 4 7.33 16.32 12.61
C PRO A 4 7.35 14.79 12.73
N LYS A 5 6.18 14.19 12.63
CA LYS A 5 6.08 12.74 12.67
C LYS A 5 6.63 12.13 11.39
N THR A 6 7.39 11.05 11.55
CA THR A 6 7.80 10.20 10.44
C THR A 6 6.65 9.27 10.11
N TYR A 7 6.28 9.23 8.84
CA TYR A 7 5.26 8.34 8.34
C TYR A 7 5.85 7.39 7.31
N TYR A 8 5.10 6.36 7.01
CA TYR A 8 5.50 5.32 6.07
C TYR A 8 4.35 5.06 5.10
N PHE A 9 4.71 4.86 3.84
CA PHE A 9 3.81 4.35 2.80
C PHE A 9 4.23 2.93 2.52
N TYR A 10 3.27 1.99 2.49
CA TYR A 10 3.58 0.58 2.32
C TYR A 10 2.77 -0.04 1.21
N LEU A 11 3.33 -1.10 0.62
CA LEU A 11 2.65 -2.01 -0.29
C LEU A 11 2.82 -3.42 0.25
N TRP A 12 1.74 -4.21 0.27
CA TRP A 12 1.86 -5.64 0.53
C TRP A 12 0.94 -6.38 -0.43
N ARG A 13 1.34 -7.61 -0.76
CA ARG A 13 0.60 -8.44 -1.70
C ARG A 13 -0.17 -9.49 -0.94
N HIS A 14 -1.45 -9.56 -1.21
CA HIS A 14 -2.33 -10.57 -0.65
C HIS A 14 -2.71 -11.56 -1.74
N ARG A 15 -2.43 -12.84 -1.52
CA ARG A 15 -2.81 -13.92 -2.43
C ARG A 15 -3.91 -14.74 -1.76
N PHE A 16 -4.92 -15.07 -2.55
CA PHE A 16 -6.02 -15.90 -2.06
C PHE A 16 -6.59 -16.70 -3.21
N VAL A 17 -7.33 -17.77 -2.87
CA VAL A 17 -8.02 -18.59 -3.87
C VAL A 17 -9.41 -18.00 -4.06
N ASP A 18 -9.75 -17.71 -5.32
CA ASP A 18 -11.09 -17.27 -5.68
C ASP A 18 -12.02 -18.49 -5.65
N ASP A 19 -13.03 -18.46 -4.79
CA ASP A 19 -13.97 -19.55 -4.58
C ASP A 19 -14.78 -19.91 -5.84
N VAL A 20 -14.95 -18.92 -6.74
CA VAL A 20 -15.74 -19.12 -7.96
C VAL A 20 -14.91 -19.77 -9.07
N THR A 21 -13.68 -19.29 -9.28
CA THR A 21 -12.84 -19.75 -10.38
C THR A 21 -11.77 -20.75 -9.98
N ASP A 22 -11.56 -20.94 -8.68
CA ASP A 22 -10.51 -21.80 -8.11
C ASP A 22 -9.10 -21.37 -8.54
N LYS A 23 -8.94 -20.09 -8.91
CA LYS A 23 -7.66 -19.51 -9.31
C LYS A 23 -7.03 -18.74 -8.16
N ILE A 24 -5.69 -18.69 -8.14
CA ILE A 24 -4.97 -17.85 -7.19
C ILE A 24 -4.99 -16.42 -7.72
N ILE A 25 -5.49 -15.51 -6.91
CA ILE A 25 -5.55 -14.08 -7.22
C ILE A 25 -4.59 -13.35 -6.29
N ALA A 26 -3.81 -12.42 -6.85
CA ALA A 26 -2.91 -11.58 -6.08
C ALA A 26 -3.34 -10.11 -6.22
N ARG A 27 -3.60 -9.46 -5.10
CA ARG A 27 -3.94 -8.03 -5.04
C ARG A 27 -2.88 -7.29 -4.26
N THR A 28 -2.74 -6.00 -4.55
CA THR A 28 -1.80 -5.14 -3.84
C THR A 28 -2.58 -4.22 -2.91
N CYS A 29 -2.28 -4.30 -1.61
CA CYS A 29 -2.81 -3.39 -0.62
C CYS A 29 -1.81 -2.26 -0.41
N PHE A 30 -2.30 -1.03 -0.33
CA PHE A 30 -1.48 0.13 -0.01
C PHE A 30 -2.06 0.85 1.20
N GLY A 31 -1.23 1.63 1.87
CA GLY A 31 -1.68 2.44 2.99
C GLY A 31 -0.54 3.22 3.60
N ILE A 32 -0.87 3.97 4.65
CA ILE A 32 0.10 4.74 5.40
C ILE A 32 0.01 4.40 6.88
N THR A 33 1.12 4.54 7.58
CA THR A 33 1.16 4.30 9.02
C THR A 33 2.35 5.03 9.63
N SER A 34 2.21 5.43 10.89
CA SER A 34 3.33 5.92 11.70
C SER A 34 4.05 4.78 12.43
N ASN A 35 3.46 3.57 12.42
CA ASN A 35 3.99 2.43 13.16
C ASN A 35 3.81 1.15 12.32
N PRO A 36 4.78 0.81 11.43
CA PRO A 36 4.65 -0.36 10.57
C PRO A 36 4.42 -1.68 11.31
N PRO A 37 5.13 -2.02 12.41
CA PRO A 37 4.87 -3.27 13.11
C PRO A 37 3.43 -3.38 13.62
N ASN A 38 2.87 -2.30 14.15
CA ASN A 38 1.51 -2.29 14.66
C ASN A 38 0.48 -2.49 13.53
N ARG A 39 0.74 -1.91 12.36
CA ARG A 39 -0.13 -2.08 11.19
C ARG A 39 -0.09 -3.52 10.68
N ILE A 40 1.09 -4.15 10.68
CA ILE A 40 1.22 -5.57 10.32
C ILE A 40 0.40 -6.44 11.25
N HIS A 41 0.45 -6.20 12.56
CA HIS A 41 -0.37 -6.94 13.53
C HIS A 41 -1.86 -6.79 13.24
N GLY A 42 -2.31 -5.59 12.87
CA GLY A 42 -3.71 -5.38 12.51
C GLY A 42 -4.14 -6.24 11.32
N TYR A 43 -3.31 -6.30 10.29
CA TYR A 43 -3.60 -7.14 9.12
C TYR A 43 -3.53 -8.62 9.45
N GLU A 44 -2.55 -9.05 10.23
CA GLU A 44 -2.42 -10.46 10.63
C GLU A 44 -3.64 -10.95 11.39
N GLY A 45 -4.18 -10.11 12.29
CA GLY A 45 -5.41 -10.43 12.99
C GLY A 45 -6.61 -10.53 12.07
N HIS A 46 -6.64 -9.75 11.00
CA HIS A 46 -7.75 -9.75 10.04
C HIS A 46 -7.68 -10.94 9.07
N VAL A 47 -6.49 -11.23 8.52
CA VAL A 47 -6.34 -12.29 7.51
C VAL A 47 -5.98 -13.65 8.09
N GLY A 48 -5.54 -13.71 9.34
CA GLY A 48 -5.26 -14.97 10.03
C GLY A 48 -3.94 -15.63 9.68
N HIS A 49 -3.01 -14.90 9.03
CA HIS A 49 -1.67 -15.43 8.70
C HIS A 49 -0.63 -14.32 8.75
N VAL A 50 0.64 -14.69 8.66
CA VAL A 50 1.75 -13.74 8.71
C VAL A 50 1.71 -12.79 7.52
N VAL A 51 1.88 -11.50 7.79
CA VAL A 51 1.89 -10.43 6.78
C VAL A 51 3.25 -9.76 6.79
N LYS A 52 3.80 -9.52 5.60
CA LYS A 52 5.02 -8.73 5.42
C LYS A 52 4.77 -7.67 4.37
N PHE A 53 5.27 -6.46 4.63
CA PHE A 53 5.24 -5.44 3.59
C PHE A 53 6.24 -5.80 2.50
N ALA A 54 5.79 -5.79 1.26
CA ALA A 54 6.64 -6.06 0.12
C ALA A 54 7.56 -4.86 -0.17
N LYS A 55 7.05 -3.65 0.06
CA LYS A 55 7.80 -2.40 -0.10
C LYS A 55 7.38 -1.41 0.98
N LEU A 56 8.34 -0.59 1.40
CA LEU A 56 8.12 0.41 2.43
C LEU A 56 8.92 1.67 2.08
N TRP A 57 8.26 2.82 2.13
CA TRP A 57 8.89 4.12 1.94
C TRP A 57 8.64 4.99 3.16
N THR A 58 9.54 5.94 3.42
CA THR A 58 9.42 6.82 4.58
C THR A 58 9.60 8.27 4.18
N GLY A 59 8.96 9.16 4.92
CA GLY A 59 9.03 10.59 4.71
C GLY A 59 8.21 11.34 5.75
N SER A 60 8.04 12.64 5.51
CA SER A 60 7.19 13.46 6.38
C SER A 60 5.72 13.03 6.22
N GLU A 61 4.95 13.26 7.27
CA GLU A 61 3.51 12.96 7.24
C GLU A 61 2.82 13.62 6.05
N ARG A 62 3.14 14.88 5.77
CA ARG A 62 2.53 15.63 4.68
C ARG A 62 2.78 14.97 3.33
N LEU A 63 4.05 14.64 3.03
CA LEU A 63 4.41 14.02 1.76
C LEU A 63 3.80 12.62 1.60
N ILE A 64 3.82 11.84 2.67
CA ILE A 64 3.25 10.48 2.65
C ILE A 64 1.73 10.54 2.43
N ARG A 65 1.02 11.47 3.08
CA ARG A 65 -0.42 11.64 2.87
C ARG A 65 -0.75 12.10 1.45
N GLU A 66 0.08 12.98 0.88
CA GLU A 66 -0.10 13.42 -0.50
C GLU A 66 0.13 12.26 -1.49
N LEU A 67 1.12 11.42 -1.23
CA LEU A 67 1.36 10.23 -2.05
C LEU A 67 0.16 9.27 -2.00
N GLU A 68 -0.40 9.04 -0.81
CA GLU A 68 -1.60 8.19 -0.67
C GLU A 68 -2.78 8.75 -1.46
N THR A 69 -3.00 10.05 -1.34
CA THR A 69 -4.08 10.71 -2.10
C THR A 69 -3.89 10.53 -3.60
N ARG A 70 -2.65 10.63 -4.06
CA ARG A 70 -2.31 10.51 -5.47
C ARG A 70 -2.53 9.09 -6.00
N ILE A 71 -2.13 8.08 -5.24
CA ILE A 71 -2.34 6.69 -5.66
C ILE A 71 -3.83 6.35 -5.72
N LYS A 72 -4.61 6.85 -4.77
CA LYS A 72 -6.07 6.66 -4.79
C LYS A 72 -6.71 7.30 -6.02
N SER A 73 -6.22 8.45 -6.44
CA SER A 73 -6.70 9.14 -7.62
C SER A 73 -6.30 8.42 -8.91
N ASP A 74 -5.01 8.10 -9.05
CA ASP A 74 -4.46 7.56 -10.28
C ASP A 74 -4.93 6.11 -10.53
N PHE A 75 -5.16 5.34 -9.48
CA PHE A 75 -5.61 3.95 -9.60
C PHE A 75 -7.09 3.79 -9.24
N PHE A 76 -7.86 4.86 -9.23
CA PHE A 76 -9.25 4.84 -8.79
C PHE A 76 -10.08 3.74 -9.46
N GLN A 77 -9.93 3.57 -10.78
CA GLN A 77 -10.70 2.57 -11.54
C GLN A 77 -10.27 1.12 -11.26
N HIS A 78 -9.11 0.94 -10.63
CA HIS A 78 -8.55 -0.37 -10.32
C HIS A 78 -8.67 -0.74 -8.85
N THR A 79 -9.25 0.13 -8.02
CA THR A 79 -9.47 -0.17 -6.61
C THR A 79 -10.66 -1.11 -6.44
N VAL A 80 -10.54 -2.01 -5.46
CA VAL A 80 -11.59 -2.99 -5.19
C VAL A 80 -12.76 -2.31 -4.49
N VAL A 81 -13.97 -2.58 -4.98
CA VAL A 81 -15.21 -2.10 -4.37
C VAL A 81 -15.80 -3.26 -3.57
N GLY A 82 -16.05 -3.02 -2.29
CA GLY A 82 -16.66 -4.02 -1.42
C GLY A 82 -18.17 -4.13 -1.62
N THR A 83 -18.77 -5.14 -1.00
CA THR A 83 -20.21 -5.38 -1.06
C THR A 83 -21.02 -4.24 -0.44
N ASP A 84 -20.40 -3.43 0.43
CA ASP A 84 -20.99 -2.26 1.04
C ASP A 84 -20.95 -1.01 0.13
N GLY A 85 -20.35 -1.12 -1.05
CA GLY A 85 -20.23 -0.03 -2.01
C GLY A 85 -19.05 0.89 -1.78
N PHE A 86 -18.26 0.68 -0.72
CA PHE A 86 -17.06 1.46 -0.45
C PHE A 86 -15.85 0.90 -1.18
N ARG A 87 -14.93 1.80 -1.56
CA ARG A 87 -13.66 1.39 -2.16
C ARG A 87 -12.63 1.16 -1.06
N TYR A 88 -11.91 0.07 -1.19
CA TYR A 88 -10.85 -0.28 -0.26
C TYR A 88 -9.49 0.12 -0.80
N GLU A 89 -8.48 0.11 0.08
CA GLU A 89 -7.11 0.42 -0.28
C GLU A 89 -6.43 -0.80 -0.90
N TRP A 90 -7.12 -1.43 -1.84
CA TRP A 90 -6.66 -2.59 -2.58
C TRP A 90 -6.73 -2.31 -4.06
N ILE A 91 -5.62 -2.57 -4.76
CA ILE A 91 -5.56 -2.50 -6.21
C ILE A 91 -5.75 -3.92 -6.74
N ASP A 92 -6.67 -4.06 -7.69
CA ASP A 92 -7.06 -5.38 -8.17
C ASP A 92 -5.94 -6.04 -8.98
N GLU A 93 -6.15 -7.30 -9.31
CA GLU A 93 -5.17 -8.16 -9.96
C GLU A 93 -4.86 -7.78 -11.41
N SER A 94 -5.61 -6.86 -12.01
CA SER A 94 -5.35 -6.40 -13.37
C SER A 94 -4.12 -5.50 -13.46
N VAL A 95 -3.69 -4.93 -12.33
CA VAL A 95 -2.50 -4.08 -12.27
C VAL A 95 -1.37 -4.86 -11.61
N SER A 96 -0.25 -5.02 -12.29
CA SER A 96 0.89 -5.77 -11.74
C SER A 96 1.55 -5.01 -10.60
N PHE A 97 2.10 -5.77 -9.66
CA PHE A 97 2.85 -5.19 -8.53
C PHE A 97 4.01 -4.33 -9.04
N GLU A 98 4.71 -4.79 -10.05
CA GLU A 98 5.84 -4.08 -10.64
C GLU A 98 5.41 -2.73 -11.23
N SER A 99 4.24 -2.65 -11.84
CA SER A 99 3.69 -1.40 -12.36
C SER A 99 3.39 -0.42 -11.24
N ILE A 100 2.88 -0.90 -10.12
CA ILE A 100 2.58 -0.06 -8.96
C ILE A 100 3.89 0.47 -8.36
N VAL A 101 4.88 -0.39 -8.17
CA VAL A 101 6.19 0.03 -7.66
C VAL A 101 6.85 1.06 -8.59
N GLY A 102 6.78 0.82 -9.89
CA GLY A 102 7.31 1.77 -10.88
C GLY A 102 6.63 3.13 -10.81
N TRP A 103 5.30 3.13 -10.62
CA TRP A 103 4.54 4.37 -10.45
C TRP A 103 5.00 5.12 -9.18
N VAL A 104 5.15 4.41 -8.05
CA VAL A 104 5.59 5.03 -6.80
C VAL A 104 6.98 5.65 -6.96
N ASN A 105 7.92 4.91 -7.53
CA ASN A 105 9.28 5.39 -7.73
C ASN A 105 9.33 6.61 -8.65
N TRP A 106 8.53 6.61 -9.71
CA TRP A 106 8.44 7.76 -10.61
C TRP A 106 7.90 9.00 -9.89
N GLU A 107 6.85 8.83 -9.09
CA GLU A 107 6.25 9.94 -8.33
C GLU A 107 7.24 10.50 -7.30
N ILE A 108 8.00 9.63 -6.63
CA ILE A 108 9.00 10.07 -5.66
C ILE A 108 10.08 10.91 -6.35
N GLU A 109 10.56 10.47 -7.50
CA GLU A 109 11.61 11.16 -8.22
C GLU A 109 11.15 12.49 -8.82
N ASN A 110 9.88 12.60 -9.21
CA ASN A 110 9.39 13.74 -9.96
C ASN A 110 8.46 14.66 -9.17
N THR A 111 7.75 14.16 -8.17
CA THR A 111 6.72 14.93 -7.45
C THR A 111 6.98 15.00 -5.95
N PHE A 112 7.35 13.90 -5.31
CA PHE A 112 7.47 13.79 -3.86
C PHE A 112 8.92 13.63 -3.42
N ILE A 113 9.77 14.55 -3.83
CA ILE A 113 11.18 14.56 -3.44
C ILE A 113 11.28 14.69 -1.92
N GLY A 114 12.00 13.77 -1.27
CA GLY A 114 12.10 13.70 0.19
C GLY A 114 11.55 12.40 0.77
N ILE A 115 10.81 11.62 -0.03
CA ILE A 115 10.40 10.27 0.35
C ILE A 115 11.50 9.31 -0.12
N THR A 116 11.91 8.39 0.76
CA THR A 116 12.97 7.42 0.46
C THR A 116 12.49 6.01 0.74
N GLU A 117 12.98 5.05 -0.06
CA GLU A 117 12.65 3.65 0.16
C GLU A 117 13.43 3.10 1.36
N VAL A 118 12.74 2.32 2.20
CA VAL A 118 13.38 1.59 3.30
C VAL A 118 13.93 0.30 2.71
N LYS A 119 15.27 0.18 2.68
CA LYS A 119 15.93 -0.93 1.98
C LYS A 119 15.85 -2.27 2.72
N GLU A 120 15.75 -2.23 4.05
CA GLU A 120 15.63 -3.44 4.85
C GLU A 120 14.25 -3.47 5.49
N VAL A 121 13.36 -4.25 4.91
CA VAL A 121 12.01 -4.46 5.43
C VAL A 121 12.04 -5.73 6.27
N LYS A 122 12.01 -5.54 7.58
CA LYS A 122 12.00 -6.67 8.52
C LYS A 122 10.63 -6.84 9.16
#